data_b8040dd64323fccbd1c35fa3c2478b32
#
_entry.id   b8040dd64323fccbd1c35fa3c2478b32
#
_cell.length_a   1.000
_cell.length_b   1.000
_cell.length_c   1.000
_cell.angle_alpha   90.00
_cell.angle_beta   90.00
_cell.angle_gamma   90.00
#
_symmetry.space_group_name_H-M   'P 1'
#
loop_
_entity.id
_entity.type
_entity.pdbx_description
1 polymer ?
#
loop_
_entity_poly.entity_id
_entity_poly.type
_entity_poly.pdbx_seq_one_letter_code
_entity_poly.pdbx_strand_id
1 'polypeptide(L)'
;MDPVLSFAFSNYPHDDFSSDTAPMTGNEVKLAQAFPFPGKLDGRSAIANEQANWFESVYRDQHFQIARMVKDAWYRLYLKGRIIAVTERNLALVDDIIRLTEVRYETGSGLQQDVLKAQVQRSQLMERLMSLRQQQIAVQSELNSLLNRPSDSTFDIPEELELVDTDVSLDALQAAGEENRPMTTAYQSLLKRYRQQGKLAKLNDYPDMTLWTSWRFRDDDLPDGGTDFVSAGISVTLPVYREKRRAEKAEALAGLRMAEKQAESFQNSVEEKIRTAYSRMEETQQQTKLYSEGIIPQTSQSLQSALSSYQVGKVPFVSLLGALMTTYQAEMEYYRVSTEYMRSLAWLEAETTLPLIGPPLQDVDLQTSDFSK
;
A
#
# COMPACT_ATOMS: atom_id res chain seq x y z
N MET A 1 31.17 16.20 -11.31
CA MET A 1 30.67 16.70 -12.62
C MET A 1 31.63 16.18 -13.67
N ASP A 2 31.07 15.72 -14.77
CA ASP A 2 31.88 15.12 -15.82
C ASP A 2 32.67 16.15 -16.61
N PRO A 3 33.82 15.81 -17.18
CA PRO A 3 34.55 16.67 -18.09
C PRO A 3 33.70 16.90 -19.36
N VAL A 4 33.79 18.11 -19.89
CA VAL A 4 33.11 18.53 -21.12
C VAL A 4 34.15 18.68 -22.22
N LEU A 5 34.00 17.87 -23.29
CA LEU A 5 34.76 17.99 -24.51
C LEU A 5 33.93 18.79 -25.53
N SER A 6 34.49 19.84 -26.07
CA SER A 6 33.84 20.70 -27.07
C SER A 6 34.68 20.77 -28.32
N PHE A 7 34.02 20.81 -29.48
CA PHE A 7 34.65 21.10 -30.76
C PHE A 7 33.99 22.34 -31.33
N ALA A 8 34.79 23.27 -31.86
CA ALA A 8 34.28 24.51 -32.45
C ALA A 8 35.09 24.92 -33.66
N PHE A 9 34.41 25.47 -34.66
CA PHE A 9 35.01 26.23 -35.75
C PHE A 9 35.20 27.68 -35.27
N SER A 10 36.42 28.16 -35.25
CA SER A 10 36.73 29.47 -34.71
C SER A 10 37.22 30.44 -35.78
N ASN A 11 36.62 31.64 -35.86
CA ASN A 11 37.03 32.74 -36.72
C ASN A 11 36.98 32.43 -38.21
N TYR A 12 36.11 31.55 -38.66
CA TYR A 12 35.84 31.33 -40.07
C TYR A 12 35.18 32.58 -40.67
N PRO A 13 35.67 33.07 -41.83
CA PRO A 13 35.03 34.19 -42.54
C PRO A 13 33.57 33.82 -42.86
N HIS A 14 32.69 34.84 -42.76
CA HIS A 14 31.27 34.65 -43.04
C HIS A 14 30.98 34.36 -44.52
N ASP A 15 31.82 34.95 -45.41
CA ASP A 15 31.52 34.98 -46.84
C ASP A 15 31.86 33.68 -47.58
N ASP A 16 32.96 33.01 -47.21
CA ASP A 16 33.45 31.80 -47.86
C ASP A 16 33.64 30.58 -46.96
N PHE A 17 33.58 30.80 -45.64
CA PHE A 17 33.79 29.74 -44.62
C PHE A 17 35.12 28.98 -44.86
N SER A 18 36.18 29.69 -45.40
CA SER A 18 37.46 29.09 -45.67
C SER A 18 38.37 29.02 -44.44
N SER A 19 39.23 27.98 -44.35
CA SER A 19 40.20 27.78 -43.27
C SER A 19 41.51 28.57 -43.48
N ASP A 20 41.80 28.99 -44.70
CA ASP A 20 43.08 29.52 -45.16
C ASP A 20 43.11 31.05 -45.40
N THR A 21 41.97 31.73 -45.36
CA THR A 21 41.84 33.13 -45.76
C THR A 21 42.15 34.13 -44.63
N ALA A 22 41.72 33.84 -43.42
CA ALA A 22 41.83 34.80 -42.31
C ALA A 22 42.82 34.33 -41.25
N PRO A 23 43.71 35.18 -40.76
CA PRO A 23 44.53 34.89 -39.58
C PRO A 23 43.68 34.52 -38.40
N MET A 24 44.03 33.56 -37.57
CA MET A 24 43.29 33.09 -36.42
C MET A 24 42.12 32.12 -36.74
N THR A 25 41.83 31.80 -38.00
CA THR A 25 40.89 30.71 -38.34
C THR A 25 41.45 29.39 -37.87
N GLY A 26 40.60 28.50 -37.41
CA GLY A 26 41.01 27.15 -36.99
C GLY A 26 39.92 26.35 -36.32
N ASN A 27 40.16 25.07 -36.19
CA ASN A 27 39.32 24.12 -35.51
C ASN A 27 39.79 23.98 -34.06
N GLU A 28 38.93 24.21 -33.09
CA GLU A 28 39.29 24.18 -31.69
C GLU A 28 38.68 22.95 -31.00
N VAL A 29 39.51 22.15 -30.33
CA VAL A 29 39.12 21.12 -29.37
C VAL A 29 39.38 21.65 -27.98
N LYS A 30 38.37 21.68 -27.13
CA LYS A 30 38.44 22.19 -25.76
C LYS A 30 37.97 21.15 -24.77
N LEU A 31 38.77 20.91 -23.74
CA LEU A 31 38.44 20.10 -22.56
C LEU A 31 38.26 21.03 -21.36
N ALA A 32 37.09 20.92 -20.69
CA ALA A 32 36.78 21.70 -19.51
C ALA A 32 36.33 20.80 -18.37
N GLN A 33 36.84 21.02 -17.17
CA GLN A 33 36.43 20.30 -15.95
C GLN A 33 36.00 21.29 -14.88
N ALA A 34 34.74 21.14 -14.44
CA ALA A 34 34.21 21.92 -13.33
C ALA A 34 34.61 21.28 -11.97
N PHE A 35 35.08 22.11 -11.06
CA PHE A 35 35.44 21.81 -9.69
C PHE A 35 34.56 22.66 -8.75
N PRO A 36 33.41 22.11 -8.33
CA PRO A 36 32.58 22.80 -7.34
C PRO A 36 33.34 23.04 -6.05
N PHE A 37 32.92 24.06 -5.29
CA PHE A 37 33.52 24.32 -3.98
C PHE A 37 33.48 23.04 -3.10
N PRO A 38 34.56 22.76 -2.34
CA PRO A 38 34.66 21.57 -1.50
C PRO A 38 33.41 21.35 -0.64
N GLY A 39 32.95 20.10 -0.58
CA GLY A 39 31.70 19.70 0.14
C GLY A 39 30.41 19.83 -0.67
N LYS A 40 30.39 20.53 -1.83
CA LYS A 40 29.16 20.57 -2.65
C LYS A 40 28.84 19.23 -3.31
N LEU A 41 29.82 18.50 -3.81
CA LEU A 41 29.64 17.18 -4.39
C LEU A 41 29.21 16.18 -3.32
N ASP A 42 29.87 16.19 -2.17
CA ASP A 42 29.49 15.33 -1.03
C ASP A 42 28.07 15.64 -0.54
N GLY A 43 27.70 16.92 -0.47
CA GLY A 43 26.37 17.35 -0.12
C GLY A 43 25.30 16.85 -1.11
N ARG A 44 25.57 16.89 -2.43
CA ARG A 44 24.68 16.34 -3.46
C ARG A 44 24.57 14.82 -3.35
N SER A 45 25.69 14.14 -3.15
CA SER A 45 25.72 12.69 -2.95
C SER A 45 24.92 12.28 -1.69
N ALA A 46 25.11 12.98 -0.57
CA ALA A 46 24.37 12.73 0.66
C ALA A 46 22.85 12.93 0.47
N ILE A 47 22.43 13.97 -0.26
CA ILE A 47 21.01 14.20 -0.59
C ILE A 47 20.46 13.05 -1.43
N ALA A 48 21.20 12.59 -2.44
CA ALA A 48 20.79 11.48 -3.30
C ALA A 48 20.70 10.14 -2.53
N ASN A 49 21.67 9.89 -1.62
CA ASN A 49 21.66 8.71 -0.77
C ASN A 49 20.44 8.69 0.19
N GLU A 50 20.13 9.83 0.83
CA GLU A 50 18.94 9.89 1.68
C GLU A 50 17.64 9.76 0.87
N GLN A 51 17.63 10.19 -0.39
CA GLN A 51 16.51 9.95 -1.30
C GLN A 51 16.37 8.46 -1.65
N ALA A 52 17.48 7.75 -1.86
CA ALA A 52 17.48 6.30 -2.10
C ALA A 52 16.96 5.54 -0.86
N ASN A 53 17.46 5.89 0.33
CA ASN A 53 17.01 5.31 1.61
C ASN A 53 15.50 5.55 1.85
N TRP A 54 14.99 6.73 1.44
CA TRP A 54 13.55 7.01 1.47
C TRP A 54 12.77 6.02 0.60
N PHE A 55 13.17 5.85 -0.66
CA PHE A 55 12.47 4.96 -1.58
C PHE A 55 12.54 3.49 -1.14
N GLU A 56 13.67 3.05 -0.62
CA GLU A 56 13.83 1.69 -0.09
C GLU A 56 12.88 1.45 1.09
N SER A 57 12.81 2.39 2.02
CA SER A 57 11.92 2.28 3.17
C SER A 57 10.44 2.32 2.77
N VAL A 58 10.07 3.17 1.80
CA VAL A 58 8.71 3.22 1.24
C VAL A 58 8.36 1.90 0.55
N TYR A 59 9.29 1.30 -0.20
CA TYR A 59 9.09 0.00 -0.84
C TYR A 59 8.84 -1.09 0.21
N ARG A 60 9.62 -1.14 1.28
CA ARG A 60 9.43 -2.11 2.37
C ARG A 60 8.08 -1.91 3.08
N ASP A 61 7.67 -0.66 3.37
CA ASP A 61 6.35 -0.38 3.96
C ASP A 61 5.21 -0.84 3.04
N GLN A 62 5.36 -0.60 1.72
CA GLN A 62 4.37 -1.02 0.72
C GLN A 62 4.18 -2.55 0.70
N HIS A 63 5.24 -3.32 0.95
CA HIS A 63 5.15 -4.78 1.04
C HIS A 63 4.18 -5.21 2.17
N PHE A 64 4.31 -4.63 3.37
CA PHE A 64 3.38 -4.89 4.48
C PHE A 64 1.95 -4.47 4.15
N GLN A 65 1.77 -3.33 3.47
CA GLN A 65 0.45 -2.85 3.07
C GLN A 65 -0.21 -3.77 2.02
N ILE A 66 0.56 -4.28 1.05
CA ILE A 66 0.05 -5.25 0.07
C ILE A 66 -0.31 -6.56 0.77
N ALA A 67 0.54 -7.08 1.65
CA ALA A 67 0.25 -8.30 2.41
C ALA A 67 -1.04 -8.15 3.24
N ARG A 68 -1.25 -7.00 3.88
CA ARG A 68 -2.50 -6.68 4.56
C ARG A 68 -3.69 -6.68 3.61
N MET A 69 -3.58 -6.04 2.44
CA MET A 69 -4.67 -6.02 1.45
C MET A 69 -5.02 -7.42 0.95
N VAL A 70 -4.01 -8.28 0.73
CA VAL A 70 -4.21 -9.70 0.35
C VAL A 70 -4.94 -10.45 1.47
N LYS A 71 -4.48 -10.34 2.73
CA LYS A 71 -5.14 -10.96 3.88
C LYS A 71 -6.58 -10.46 4.05
N ASP A 72 -6.81 -9.16 3.94
CA ASP A 72 -8.16 -8.56 4.00
C ASP A 72 -9.09 -9.10 2.91
N ALA A 73 -8.65 -9.13 1.66
CA ALA A 73 -9.43 -9.66 0.55
C ALA A 73 -9.71 -11.16 0.73
N TRP A 74 -8.72 -11.94 1.21
CA TRP A 74 -8.90 -13.37 1.48
C TRP A 74 -9.93 -13.62 2.59
N TYR A 75 -9.86 -12.89 3.70
CA TYR A 75 -10.85 -13.01 4.78
C TYR A 75 -12.26 -12.59 4.33
N ARG A 76 -12.39 -11.57 3.49
CA ARG A 76 -13.67 -11.20 2.88
C ARG A 76 -14.20 -12.30 1.95
N LEU A 77 -13.32 -12.95 1.18
CA LEU A 77 -13.69 -14.08 0.32
C LEU A 77 -14.16 -15.26 1.16
N TYR A 78 -13.44 -15.61 2.22
CA TYR A 78 -13.83 -16.61 3.20
C TYR A 78 -15.24 -16.33 3.75
N LEU A 79 -15.47 -15.12 4.24
CA LEU A 79 -16.76 -14.70 4.77
C LEU A 79 -17.89 -14.91 3.75
N LYS A 80 -17.69 -14.52 2.48
CA LYS A 80 -18.70 -14.73 1.43
C LYS A 80 -19.00 -16.20 1.21
N GLY A 81 -17.97 -17.03 1.15
CA GLY A 81 -18.13 -18.50 1.01
C GLY A 81 -18.92 -19.09 2.18
N ARG A 82 -18.62 -18.70 3.42
CA ARG A 82 -19.34 -19.21 4.60
C ARG A 82 -20.79 -18.74 4.66
N ILE A 83 -21.06 -17.46 4.36
CA ILE A 83 -22.45 -16.95 4.32
C ILE A 83 -23.26 -17.65 3.20
N ILE A 84 -22.65 -17.95 2.04
CA ILE A 84 -23.29 -18.73 0.99
C ILE A 84 -23.66 -20.13 1.52
N ALA A 85 -22.72 -20.85 2.13
CA ALA A 85 -22.96 -22.18 2.67
C ALA A 85 -24.07 -22.19 3.75
N VAL A 86 -24.08 -21.21 4.65
CA VAL A 86 -25.15 -21.01 5.64
C VAL A 86 -26.49 -20.75 4.96
N THR A 87 -26.51 -19.90 3.92
CA THR A 87 -27.73 -19.56 3.19
C THR A 87 -28.31 -20.79 2.43
N GLU A 88 -27.44 -21.59 1.80
CA GLU A 88 -27.83 -22.82 1.10
C GLU A 88 -28.40 -23.87 2.08
N ARG A 89 -27.77 -24.05 3.25
CA ARG A 89 -28.28 -24.92 4.30
C ARG A 89 -29.66 -24.47 4.82
N ASN A 90 -29.83 -23.15 5.03
CA ASN A 90 -31.11 -22.60 5.45
C ASN A 90 -32.18 -22.69 4.35
N LEU A 91 -31.81 -22.59 3.07
CA LEU A 91 -32.72 -22.80 1.93
C LEU A 91 -33.27 -24.23 1.93
N ALA A 92 -32.40 -25.23 2.13
CA ALA A 92 -32.81 -26.63 2.24
C ALA A 92 -33.77 -26.84 3.43
N LEU A 93 -33.48 -26.21 4.59
CA LEU A 93 -34.38 -26.29 5.75
C LEU A 93 -35.74 -25.62 5.51
N VAL A 94 -35.80 -24.51 4.77
CA VAL A 94 -37.05 -23.86 4.35
C VAL A 94 -37.83 -24.75 3.39
N ASP A 95 -37.17 -25.48 2.48
CA ASP A 95 -37.83 -26.45 1.61
C ASP A 95 -38.50 -27.61 2.41
N ASP A 96 -37.84 -28.08 3.49
CA ASP A 96 -38.46 -29.06 4.41
C ASP A 96 -39.65 -28.46 5.15
N ILE A 97 -39.55 -27.20 5.59
CA ILE A 97 -40.66 -26.50 6.25
C ILE A 97 -41.84 -26.28 5.29
N ILE A 98 -41.60 -25.97 4.01
CA ILE A 98 -42.66 -25.86 2.98
C ILE A 98 -43.42 -27.20 2.90
N ARG A 99 -42.73 -28.31 2.74
CA ARG A 99 -43.35 -29.65 2.70
C ARG A 99 -44.17 -29.92 3.95
N LEU A 100 -43.66 -29.56 5.12
CA LEU A 100 -44.41 -29.73 6.38
C LEU A 100 -45.67 -28.86 6.42
N THR A 101 -45.62 -27.61 5.98
CA THR A 101 -46.79 -26.70 5.97
C THR A 101 -47.83 -27.13 4.94
N GLU A 102 -47.42 -27.66 3.79
CA GLU A 102 -48.33 -28.24 2.76
C GLU A 102 -49.09 -29.45 3.30
N VAL A 103 -48.42 -30.43 3.90
CA VAL A 103 -49.06 -31.61 4.52
C VAL A 103 -50.06 -31.18 5.60
N ARG A 104 -49.72 -30.24 6.44
CA ARG A 104 -50.63 -29.72 7.48
C ARG A 104 -51.84 -29.00 6.91
N TYR A 105 -51.66 -28.26 5.81
CA TYR A 105 -52.77 -27.60 5.10
C TYR A 105 -53.71 -28.64 4.47
N GLU A 106 -53.18 -29.65 3.77
CA GLU A 106 -53.94 -30.74 3.16
C GLU A 106 -54.77 -31.53 4.18
N THR A 107 -54.20 -31.72 5.39
CA THR A 107 -54.91 -32.42 6.49
C THR A 107 -55.86 -31.51 7.28
N GLY A 108 -56.02 -30.24 6.89
CA GLY A 108 -56.89 -29.28 7.57
C GLY A 108 -56.33 -28.80 8.93
N SER A 109 -55.11 -29.17 9.29
CA SER A 109 -54.44 -28.78 10.56
C SER A 109 -53.54 -27.58 10.45
N GLY A 110 -53.38 -26.98 9.24
CA GLY A 110 -52.56 -25.80 8.94
C GLY A 110 -53.31 -24.78 8.10
N LEU A 111 -52.74 -23.56 8.01
CA LEU A 111 -53.31 -22.48 7.23
C LEU A 111 -52.58 -22.34 5.88
N GLN A 112 -53.30 -22.04 4.80
CA GLN A 112 -52.71 -21.72 3.50
C GLN A 112 -51.71 -20.56 3.59
N GLN A 113 -51.96 -19.59 4.49
CA GLN A 113 -51.07 -18.47 4.76
C GLN A 113 -49.66 -18.92 5.21
N ASP A 114 -49.55 -20.04 5.93
CA ASP A 114 -48.25 -20.54 6.42
C ASP A 114 -47.41 -21.07 5.26
N VAL A 115 -48.03 -21.79 4.30
CA VAL A 115 -47.38 -22.23 3.06
C VAL A 115 -46.88 -21.04 2.26
N LEU A 116 -47.73 -20.02 2.04
CA LEU A 116 -47.34 -18.83 1.28
C LEU A 116 -46.19 -18.06 1.96
N LYS A 117 -46.20 -17.92 3.29
CA LYS A 117 -45.08 -17.28 4.02
C LYS A 117 -43.80 -18.07 3.89
N ALA A 118 -43.82 -19.40 3.95
CA ALA A 118 -42.65 -20.23 3.75
C ALA A 118 -42.07 -20.07 2.32
N GLN A 119 -42.93 -20.02 1.30
CA GLN A 119 -42.55 -19.81 -0.09
C GLN A 119 -41.95 -18.42 -0.31
N VAL A 120 -42.49 -17.36 0.31
CA VAL A 120 -41.88 -16.00 0.29
C VAL A 120 -40.50 -16.03 0.92
N GLN A 121 -40.34 -16.68 2.08
CA GLN A 121 -39.02 -16.80 2.73
C GLN A 121 -37.99 -17.52 1.85
N ARG A 122 -38.40 -18.60 1.18
CA ARG A 122 -37.57 -19.29 0.20
C ARG A 122 -37.11 -18.35 -0.92
N SER A 123 -38.01 -17.57 -1.48
CA SER A 123 -37.70 -16.63 -2.56
C SER A 123 -36.73 -15.55 -2.10
N GLN A 124 -36.86 -15.05 -0.87
CA GLN A 124 -35.91 -14.08 -0.27
C GLN A 124 -34.52 -14.68 -0.06
N LEU A 125 -34.41 -15.93 0.39
CA LEU A 125 -33.10 -16.61 0.51
C LEU A 125 -32.48 -16.88 -0.86
N MET A 126 -33.25 -17.20 -1.90
CA MET A 126 -32.74 -17.35 -3.27
C MET A 126 -32.20 -16.03 -3.82
N GLU A 127 -32.91 -14.92 -3.66
CA GLU A 127 -32.45 -13.58 -4.04
C GLU A 127 -31.14 -13.24 -3.31
N ARG A 128 -31.11 -13.49 -2.00
CA ARG A 128 -29.90 -13.28 -1.19
C ARG A 128 -28.71 -14.09 -1.68
N LEU A 129 -28.93 -15.36 -2.04
CA LEU A 129 -27.91 -16.25 -2.56
C LEU A 129 -27.34 -15.75 -3.89
N MET A 130 -28.18 -15.25 -4.81
CA MET A 130 -27.74 -14.66 -6.07
C MET A 130 -26.85 -13.45 -5.82
N SER A 131 -27.25 -12.55 -4.92
CA SER A 131 -26.46 -11.37 -4.54
C SER A 131 -25.11 -11.75 -3.91
N LEU A 132 -25.09 -12.73 -3.01
CA LEU A 132 -23.87 -13.21 -2.34
C LEU A 132 -22.88 -13.83 -3.32
N ARG A 133 -23.33 -14.63 -4.27
CA ARG A 133 -22.47 -15.21 -5.32
C ARG A 133 -21.84 -14.14 -6.19
N GLN A 134 -22.61 -13.11 -6.56
CA GLN A 134 -22.05 -11.98 -7.32
C GLN A 134 -21.00 -11.21 -6.51
N GLN A 135 -21.22 -10.98 -5.22
CA GLN A 135 -20.25 -10.36 -4.32
C GLN A 135 -18.99 -11.23 -4.14
N GLN A 136 -19.14 -12.55 -4.08
CA GLN A 136 -18.02 -13.48 -4.02
C GLN A 136 -17.12 -13.36 -5.25
N ILE A 137 -17.70 -13.32 -6.46
CA ILE A 137 -16.95 -13.13 -7.71
C ILE A 137 -16.16 -11.83 -7.68
N ALA A 138 -16.76 -10.73 -7.21
CA ALA A 138 -16.08 -9.44 -7.13
C ALA A 138 -14.87 -9.47 -6.19
N VAL A 139 -15.00 -10.06 -4.99
CA VAL A 139 -13.89 -10.18 -4.02
C VAL A 139 -12.82 -11.15 -4.53
N GLN A 140 -13.21 -12.25 -5.21
CA GLN A 140 -12.26 -13.18 -5.84
C GLN A 140 -11.44 -12.49 -6.92
N SER A 141 -12.06 -11.67 -7.77
CA SER A 141 -11.35 -10.90 -8.79
C SER A 141 -10.39 -9.87 -8.18
N GLU A 142 -10.78 -9.20 -7.10
CA GLU A 142 -9.91 -8.29 -6.35
C GLU A 142 -8.69 -9.03 -5.78
N LEU A 143 -8.89 -10.17 -5.12
CA LEU A 143 -7.79 -10.98 -4.57
C LEU A 143 -6.85 -11.48 -5.68
N ASN A 144 -7.38 -11.93 -6.82
CA ASN A 144 -6.58 -12.33 -7.97
C ASN A 144 -5.75 -11.18 -8.52
N SER A 145 -6.32 -9.97 -8.59
CA SER A 145 -5.60 -8.77 -9.00
C SER A 145 -4.43 -8.45 -8.07
N LEU A 146 -4.63 -8.51 -6.75
CA LEU A 146 -3.58 -8.30 -5.76
C LEU A 146 -2.45 -9.34 -5.85
N LEU A 147 -2.78 -10.58 -6.24
CA LEU A 147 -1.83 -11.68 -6.42
C LEU A 147 -1.25 -11.77 -7.84
N ASN A 148 -1.58 -10.82 -8.71
CA ASN A 148 -1.18 -10.85 -10.13
C ASN A 148 -1.53 -12.17 -10.84
N ARG A 149 -2.76 -12.68 -10.61
CA ARG A 149 -3.30 -13.91 -11.19
C ARG A 149 -4.44 -13.58 -12.15
N PRO A 150 -4.80 -14.51 -13.09
CA PRO A 150 -6.02 -14.36 -13.91
C PRO A 150 -7.26 -14.14 -13.02
N SER A 151 -8.13 -13.22 -13.42
CA SER A 151 -9.27 -12.75 -12.60
C SER A 151 -10.29 -13.83 -12.25
N ASP A 152 -10.34 -14.93 -13.02
CA ASP A 152 -11.23 -16.08 -12.89
C ASP A 152 -10.62 -17.23 -12.09
N SER A 153 -9.37 -17.12 -11.62
CA SER A 153 -8.72 -18.14 -10.80
C SER A 153 -9.50 -18.38 -9.51
N THR A 154 -9.74 -19.66 -9.21
CA THR A 154 -10.51 -20.06 -8.02
C THR A 154 -9.61 -20.25 -6.81
N PHE A 155 -10.21 -20.15 -5.62
CA PHE A 155 -9.58 -20.42 -4.33
C PHE A 155 -10.39 -21.50 -3.61
N ASP A 156 -9.67 -22.39 -2.94
CA ASP A 156 -10.29 -23.30 -1.99
C ASP A 156 -10.59 -22.56 -0.69
N ILE A 157 -11.84 -22.56 -0.27
CA ILE A 157 -12.30 -21.87 0.94
C ILE A 157 -12.52 -22.92 2.02
N PRO A 158 -11.74 -22.90 3.12
CA PRO A 158 -11.86 -23.86 4.19
C PRO A 158 -13.21 -23.75 4.89
N GLU A 159 -13.67 -24.86 5.46
CA GLU A 159 -14.94 -24.87 6.21
C GLU A 159 -14.82 -24.09 7.52
N GLU A 160 -13.68 -24.16 8.19
CA GLU A 160 -13.42 -23.47 9.44
C GLU A 160 -12.20 -22.56 9.29
N LEU A 161 -12.25 -21.43 9.96
CA LEU A 161 -11.16 -20.49 10.08
C LEU A 161 -10.42 -20.79 11.39
N GLU A 162 -9.14 -21.07 11.28
CA GLU A 162 -8.29 -21.17 12.46
C GLU A 162 -8.11 -19.76 13.05
N LEU A 163 -8.73 -19.54 14.20
CA LEU A 163 -8.64 -18.27 14.93
C LEU A 163 -7.36 -18.26 15.76
N VAL A 164 -6.53 -17.26 15.52
CA VAL A 164 -5.33 -17.04 16.32
C VAL A 164 -5.73 -16.38 17.63
N ASP A 165 -5.44 -17.00 18.75
CA ASP A 165 -5.59 -16.36 20.07
C ASP A 165 -4.29 -15.58 20.37
N THR A 166 -4.41 -14.29 20.63
CA THR A 166 -3.26 -13.42 20.92
C THR A 166 -3.51 -12.60 22.19
N ASP A 167 -2.48 -12.53 23.02
CA ASP A 167 -2.47 -11.76 24.28
C ASP A 167 -1.49 -10.57 24.18
N VAL A 168 -1.46 -9.93 23.03
CA VAL A 168 -0.57 -8.78 22.80
C VAL A 168 -1.19 -7.51 23.39
N SER A 169 -0.43 -6.80 24.24
CA SER A 169 -0.89 -5.55 24.84
C SER A 169 -0.83 -4.37 23.86
N LEU A 170 -1.72 -3.40 24.04
CA LEU A 170 -1.74 -2.16 23.26
C LEU A 170 -0.40 -1.42 23.29
N ASP A 171 0.22 -1.34 24.50
CA ASP A 171 1.49 -0.63 24.67
C ASP A 171 2.62 -1.29 23.86
N ALA A 172 2.67 -2.64 23.82
CA ALA A 172 3.65 -3.37 23.00
C ALA A 172 3.45 -3.12 21.50
N LEU A 173 2.19 -3.07 21.04
CA LEU A 173 1.87 -2.77 19.65
C LEU A 173 2.22 -1.33 19.28
N GLN A 174 1.97 -0.36 20.14
CA GLN A 174 2.34 1.04 19.91
C GLN A 174 3.86 1.21 19.82
N ALA A 175 4.61 0.64 20.76
CA ALA A 175 6.07 0.66 20.73
C ALA A 175 6.62 0.03 19.44
N ALA A 176 6.08 -1.12 19.02
CA ALA A 176 6.50 -1.77 17.78
C ALA A 176 6.16 -0.93 16.53
N GLY A 177 5.01 -0.28 16.49
CA GLY A 177 4.61 0.60 15.38
C GLY A 177 5.50 1.84 15.24
N GLU A 178 6.00 2.37 16.35
CA GLU A 178 6.94 3.49 16.35
C GLU A 178 8.35 3.08 15.88
N GLU A 179 8.84 1.92 16.34
CA GLU A 179 10.23 1.50 16.13
C GLU A 179 10.44 0.73 14.82
N ASN A 180 9.55 -0.19 14.50
CA ASN A 180 9.81 -1.20 13.46
C ASN A 180 9.24 -0.82 12.09
N ARG A 181 8.31 0.12 12.04
CA ARG A 181 7.64 0.44 10.78
C ARG A 181 8.58 1.09 9.76
N PRO A 182 8.75 0.53 8.54
CA PRO A 182 9.69 1.06 7.54
C PRO A 182 9.40 2.51 7.16
N MET A 183 8.13 2.92 7.15
CA MET A 183 7.75 4.31 6.85
C MET A 183 8.28 5.31 7.89
N THR A 184 8.48 4.92 9.15
CA THR A 184 9.13 5.74 10.17
C THR A 184 10.58 6.04 9.76
N THR A 185 11.31 5.01 9.31
CA THR A 185 12.69 5.17 8.77
C THR A 185 12.69 6.04 7.51
N ALA A 186 11.67 5.93 6.64
CA ALA A 186 11.51 6.80 5.49
C ALA A 186 11.45 8.28 5.91
N TYR A 187 10.62 8.64 6.87
CA TYR A 187 10.55 10.03 7.36
C TYR A 187 11.85 10.51 8.00
N GLN A 188 12.60 9.65 8.68
CA GLN A 188 13.94 9.99 9.18
C GLN A 188 14.91 10.33 8.04
N SER A 189 14.89 9.57 6.95
CA SER A 189 15.68 9.84 5.75
C SER A 189 15.24 11.14 5.07
N LEU A 190 13.95 11.43 5.02
CA LEU A 190 13.43 12.70 4.50
C LEU A 190 13.95 13.90 5.31
N LEU A 191 13.93 13.81 6.63
CA LEU A 191 14.49 14.84 7.53
C LEU A 191 15.98 15.03 7.32
N LYS A 192 16.75 13.94 7.21
CA LYS A 192 18.20 14.01 6.91
C LYS A 192 18.45 14.67 5.55
N ARG A 193 17.68 14.31 4.53
CA ARG A 193 17.74 14.91 3.19
C ARG A 193 17.59 16.44 3.23
N TYR A 194 16.54 16.95 3.89
CA TYR A 194 16.33 18.40 3.99
C TYR A 194 17.40 19.11 4.81
N ARG A 195 17.94 18.45 5.86
CA ARG A 195 19.12 18.97 6.59
C ARG A 195 20.35 19.09 5.69
N GLN A 196 20.59 18.10 4.82
CA GLN A 196 21.71 18.16 3.85
C GLN A 196 21.46 19.22 2.78
N GLN A 197 20.20 19.39 2.31
CA GLN A 197 19.85 20.50 1.41
C GLN A 197 20.15 21.87 2.04
N GLY A 198 19.83 22.04 3.31
CA GLY A 198 20.17 23.28 4.05
C GLY A 198 21.68 23.53 4.14
N LYS A 199 22.49 22.46 4.35
CA LYS A 199 23.96 22.58 4.32
C LYS A 199 24.47 22.94 2.92
N LEU A 200 23.96 22.27 1.88
CA LEU A 200 24.31 22.55 0.49
C LEU A 200 23.95 23.99 0.09
N ALA A 201 22.76 24.48 0.49
CA ALA A 201 22.33 25.85 0.24
C ALA A 201 23.29 26.90 0.87
N LYS A 202 23.91 26.59 2.01
CA LYS A 202 24.97 27.44 2.60
C LYS A 202 26.26 27.39 1.79
N LEU A 203 26.66 26.19 1.31
CA LEU A 203 27.84 26.02 0.48
C LEU A 203 27.71 26.72 -0.89
N ASN A 204 26.49 26.93 -1.37
CA ASN A 204 26.24 27.67 -2.60
C ASN A 204 26.63 29.17 -2.51
N ASP A 205 26.93 29.71 -1.32
CA ASP A 205 27.49 31.05 -1.18
C ASP A 205 28.97 31.12 -1.66
N TYR A 206 29.63 29.99 -1.85
CA TYR A 206 31.03 29.92 -2.28
C TYR A 206 31.14 29.68 -3.78
N PRO A 207 32.17 30.27 -4.44
CA PRO A 207 32.35 30.17 -5.88
C PRO A 207 32.77 28.75 -6.30
N ASP A 208 32.33 28.35 -7.50
CA ASP A 208 32.85 27.18 -8.19
C ASP A 208 33.90 27.57 -9.20
N MET A 209 34.84 26.65 -9.47
CA MET A 209 35.94 26.86 -10.45
C MET A 209 35.81 25.88 -11.59
N THR A 210 36.22 26.30 -12.79
CA THR A 210 36.35 25.44 -13.96
C THR A 210 37.75 25.64 -14.55
N LEU A 211 38.48 24.55 -14.65
CA LEU A 211 39.76 24.52 -15.41
C LEU A 211 39.43 24.10 -16.84
N TRP A 212 40.07 24.69 -17.78
CA TRP A 212 39.94 24.33 -19.19
C TRP A 212 41.23 24.43 -19.93
N THR A 213 41.39 23.61 -20.97
CA THR A 213 42.47 23.70 -21.95
C THR A 213 41.86 23.52 -23.33
N SER A 214 42.42 24.19 -24.33
CA SER A 214 42.04 24.03 -25.71
C SER A 214 43.23 23.97 -26.64
N TRP A 215 43.06 23.25 -27.71
CA TRP A 215 43.99 23.16 -28.81
C TRP A 215 43.28 23.64 -30.07
N ARG A 216 43.86 24.64 -30.77
CA ARG A 216 43.35 25.15 -32.02
C ARG A 216 44.26 24.70 -33.11
N PHE A 217 43.77 23.88 -34.00
CA PHE A 217 44.42 23.44 -35.22
C PHE A 217 44.18 24.47 -36.30
N ARG A 218 45.26 24.94 -36.95
CA ARG A 218 45.21 25.96 -37.98
C ARG A 218 45.67 25.38 -39.28
N ASP A 219 45.22 25.99 -40.40
CA ASP A 219 45.60 25.58 -41.76
C ASP A 219 47.02 26.06 -42.07
N ASP A 220 47.88 25.19 -42.59
CA ASP A 220 49.26 25.49 -42.94
C ASP A 220 49.38 26.51 -44.09
N ASP A 221 48.30 26.67 -44.92
CA ASP A 221 48.24 27.63 -46.01
C ASP A 221 47.94 29.07 -45.58
N LEU A 222 47.77 29.31 -44.26
CA LEU A 222 47.60 30.65 -43.72
C LEU A 222 48.86 31.50 -43.94
N PRO A 223 48.74 32.86 -44.12
CA PRO A 223 49.86 33.76 -44.40
C PRO A 223 50.96 33.75 -43.33
N ASP A 224 50.67 33.27 -42.12
CA ASP A 224 51.64 33.15 -41.01
C ASP A 224 52.16 31.71 -40.80
N GLY A 225 51.89 30.80 -41.74
CA GLY A 225 52.32 29.41 -41.70
C GLY A 225 51.53 28.52 -40.76
N GLY A 226 50.34 28.95 -40.34
CA GLY A 226 49.33 28.10 -39.69
C GLY A 226 49.73 27.50 -38.34
N THR A 227 50.59 28.12 -37.55
CA THR A 227 51.01 27.56 -36.26
C THR A 227 49.85 27.34 -35.29
N ASP A 228 49.74 26.12 -34.79
CA ASP A 228 48.68 25.74 -33.78
C ASP A 228 48.81 26.54 -32.49
N PHE A 229 47.66 26.74 -31.82
CA PHE A 229 47.62 27.40 -30.54
C PHE A 229 47.11 26.45 -29.46
N VAL A 230 47.80 26.47 -28.30
CA VAL A 230 47.34 25.85 -27.05
C VAL A 230 46.97 26.97 -26.08
N SER A 231 45.78 26.86 -25.51
CA SER A 231 45.29 27.77 -24.47
C SER A 231 44.84 27.00 -23.25
N ALA A 232 45.08 27.61 -22.09
CA ALA A 232 44.57 27.09 -20.81
C ALA A 232 44.09 28.25 -19.94
N GLY A 233 43.08 27.98 -19.11
CA GLY A 233 42.53 29.02 -18.27
C GLY A 233 41.70 28.49 -17.11
N ILE A 234 41.37 29.40 -16.19
CA ILE A 234 40.54 29.17 -15.03
C ILE A 234 39.34 30.13 -15.12
N SER A 235 38.15 29.59 -14.98
CA SER A 235 36.90 30.35 -14.84
C SER A 235 36.37 30.20 -13.41
N VAL A 236 35.92 31.29 -12.81
CA VAL A 236 35.34 31.30 -11.45
C VAL A 236 33.92 31.82 -11.52
N THR A 237 32.96 31.03 -11.05
CA THR A 237 31.53 31.41 -11.00
C THR A 237 31.25 32.20 -9.74
N LEU A 238 31.08 33.52 -9.84
CA LEU A 238 30.86 34.39 -8.69
C LEU A 238 29.37 34.33 -8.23
N PRO A 239 29.13 34.11 -6.92
CA PRO A 239 27.74 34.00 -6.38
C PRO A 239 27.16 35.40 -6.08
N VAL A 240 26.98 36.23 -7.10
CA VAL A 240 26.55 37.65 -6.95
C VAL A 240 25.05 37.81 -6.65
N TYR A 241 24.19 36.83 -7.02
CA TYR A 241 22.74 36.88 -6.83
C TYR A 241 22.35 36.51 -5.39
N ARG A 242 22.47 37.44 -4.46
CA ARG A 242 22.21 37.20 -3.03
C ARG A 242 20.78 36.81 -2.74
N GLU A 243 19.80 37.38 -3.43
CA GLU A 243 18.38 37.05 -3.23
C GLU A 243 18.07 35.58 -3.59
N LYS A 244 18.67 35.08 -4.68
CA LYS A 244 18.60 33.66 -5.04
C LYS A 244 19.11 32.76 -3.89
N ARG A 245 20.28 33.12 -3.30
CA ARG A 245 20.87 32.34 -2.19
C ARG A 245 20.00 32.37 -0.92
N ARG A 246 19.39 33.53 -0.62
CA ARG A 246 18.42 33.63 0.48
C ARG A 246 17.20 32.78 0.25
N ALA A 247 16.65 32.77 -0.98
CA ALA A 247 15.52 31.94 -1.35
C ALA A 247 15.84 30.44 -1.24
N GLU A 248 16.99 29.96 -1.73
CA GLU A 248 17.44 28.56 -1.61
C GLU A 248 17.54 28.12 -0.14
N LYS A 249 18.05 28.98 0.74
CA LYS A 249 18.13 28.68 2.19
C LYS A 249 16.75 28.67 2.84
N ALA A 250 15.87 29.62 2.46
CA ALA A 250 14.50 29.68 2.95
C ALA A 250 13.69 28.45 2.51
N GLU A 251 13.84 28.02 1.25
CA GLU A 251 13.23 26.82 0.70
C GLU A 251 13.67 25.57 1.48
N ALA A 252 14.99 25.38 1.70
CA ALA A 252 15.49 24.24 2.46
C ALA A 252 14.96 24.21 3.91
N LEU A 253 14.86 25.37 4.56
CA LEU A 253 14.31 25.50 5.91
C LEU A 253 12.81 25.20 5.94
N ALA A 254 12.04 25.71 4.97
CA ALA A 254 10.62 25.44 4.86
C ALA A 254 10.37 23.94 4.58
N GLY A 255 11.17 23.33 3.71
CA GLY A 255 11.13 21.90 3.43
C GLY A 255 11.42 21.04 4.68
N LEU A 256 12.41 21.44 5.49
CA LEU A 256 12.69 20.76 6.76
C LEU A 256 11.51 20.83 7.71
N ARG A 257 10.92 22.01 7.92
CA ARG A 257 9.73 22.18 8.78
C ARG A 257 8.53 21.39 8.28
N MET A 258 8.33 21.36 6.97
CA MET A 258 7.28 20.54 6.36
C MET A 258 7.51 19.05 6.67
N ALA A 259 8.72 18.55 6.46
CA ALA A 259 9.07 17.15 6.74
C ALA A 259 8.92 16.79 8.23
N GLU A 260 9.27 17.70 9.15
CA GLU A 260 9.06 17.51 10.60
C GLU A 260 7.58 17.35 10.92
N LYS A 261 6.71 18.20 10.35
CA LYS A 261 5.26 18.12 10.58
C LYS A 261 4.61 16.91 9.90
N GLN A 262 5.13 16.49 8.76
CA GLN A 262 4.68 15.25 8.11
C GLN A 262 5.06 14.02 8.95
N ALA A 263 6.27 13.96 9.50
CA ALA A 263 6.71 12.87 10.38
C ALA A 263 5.84 12.80 11.65
N GLU A 264 5.58 13.93 12.31
CA GLU A 264 4.71 14.03 13.49
C GLU A 264 3.27 13.58 13.15
N SER A 265 2.71 14.05 12.05
CA SER A 265 1.37 13.66 11.59
C SER A 265 1.28 12.17 11.26
N PHE A 266 2.35 11.61 10.69
CA PHE A 266 2.42 10.18 10.42
C PHE A 266 2.43 9.36 11.72
N GLN A 267 3.24 9.72 12.71
CA GLN A 267 3.27 9.05 14.02
C GLN A 267 1.90 9.06 14.70
N ASN A 268 1.23 10.22 14.74
CA ASN A 268 -0.12 10.33 15.30
C ASN A 268 -1.12 9.43 14.55
N SER A 269 -1.00 9.32 13.22
CA SER A 269 -1.84 8.44 12.40
C SER A 269 -1.57 6.95 12.69
N VAL A 270 -0.32 6.56 12.93
CA VAL A 270 0.04 5.18 13.30
C VAL A 270 -0.56 4.83 14.66
N GLU A 271 -0.39 5.70 15.66
CA GLU A 271 -0.96 5.51 17.00
C GLU A 271 -2.48 5.36 16.95
N GLU A 272 -3.17 6.24 16.22
CA GLU A 272 -4.62 6.20 16.05
C GLU A 272 -5.09 4.90 15.40
N LYS A 273 -4.42 4.47 14.31
CA LYS A 273 -4.75 3.24 13.61
C LYS A 273 -4.53 1.99 14.46
N ILE A 274 -3.42 1.92 15.20
CA ILE A 274 -3.13 0.80 16.12
C ILE A 274 -4.21 0.74 17.20
N ARG A 275 -4.54 1.86 17.83
CA ARG A 275 -5.56 1.93 18.88
C ARG A 275 -6.93 1.49 18.35
N THR A 276 -7.32 1.97 17.19
CA THR A 276 -8.60 1.63 16.55
C THR A 276 -8.67 0.14 16.20
N ALA A 277 -7.62 -0.40 15.57
CA ALA A 277 -7.56 -1.81 15.20
C ALA A 277 -7.52 -2.73 16.43
N TYR A 278 -6.80 -2.34 17.49
CA TYR A 278 -6.74 -3.08 18.75
C TYR A 278 -8.12 -3.13 19.42
N SER A 279 -8.78 -1.98 19.55
CA SER A 279 -10.14 -1.93 20.14
C SER A 279 -11.13 -2.79 19.35
N ARG A 280 -11.01 -2.79 18.02
CA ARG A 280 -11.83 -3.63 17.12
C ARG A 280 -11.52 -5.12 17.31
N MET A 281 -10.27 -5.46 17.47
CA MET A 281 -9.80 -6.83 17.75
C MET A 281 -10.39 -7.34 19.07
N GLU A 282 -10.29 -6.58 20.17
CA GLU A 282 -10.84 -6.98 21.48
C GLU A 282 -12.36 -7.15 21.41
N GLU A 283 -13.09 -6.20 20.82
CA GLU A 283 -14.53 -6.27 20.64
C GLU A 283 -14.93 -7.55 19.88
N THR A 284 -14.32 -7.78 18.71
CA THR A 284 -14.70 -8.90 17.86
C THR A 284 -14.26 -10.25 18.39
N GLN A 285 -13.17 -10.32 19.16
CA GLN A 285 -12.78 -11.53 19.90
C GLN A 285 -13.83 -11.92 20.94
N GLN A 286 -14.30 -10.96 21.75
CA GLN A 286 -15.34 -11.19 22.76
C GLN A 286 -16.66 -11.57 22.10
N GLN A 287 -17.06 -10.89 21.03
CA GLN A 287 -18.26 -11.23 20.26
C GLN A 287 -18.17 -12.64 19.67
N THR A 288 -17.03 -13.03 19.11
CA THR A 288 -16.84 -14.37 18.54
C THR A 288 -17.07 -15.46 19.60
N LYS A 289 -16.51 -15.31 20.81
CA LYS A 289 -16.75 -16.23 21.93
C LYS A 289 -18.21 -16.24 22.35
N LEU A 290 -18.86 -15.08 22.44
CA LEU A 290 -20.29 -14.99 22.79
C LEU A 290 -21.20 -15.69 21.76
N TYR A 291 -20.90 -15.53 20.46
CA TYR A 291 -21.67 -16.22 19.42
C TYR A 291 -21.44 -17.72 19.43
N SER A 292 -20.21 -18.20 19.51
CA SER A 292 -19.87 -19.63 19.43
C SER A 292 -20.34 -20.41 20.67
N GLU A 293 -20.16 -19.87 21.86
CA GLU A 293 -20.41 -20.56 23.12
C GLU A 293 -21.83 -20.32 23.69
N GLY A 294 -22.47 -19.21 23.31
CA GLY A 294 -23.76 -18.80 23.84
C GLY A 294 -24.87 -18.74 22.80
N ILE A 295 -24.82 -17.75 21.90
CA ILE A 295 -25.96 -17.40 21.03
C ILE A 295 -26.32 -18.51 20.05
N ILE A 296 -25.34 -19.10 19.35
CA ILE A 296 -25.60 -20.17 18.37
C ILE A 296 -26.22 -21.43 19.02
N PRO A 297 -25.66 -21.97 20.12
CA PRO A 297 -26.30 -23.11 20.81
C PRO A 297 -27.72 -22.81 21.27
N GLN A 298 -28.00 -21.63 21.84
CA GLN A 298 -29.30 -21.22 22.33
C GLN A 298 -30.31 -21.06 21.18
N THR A 299 -29.94 -20.40 20.08
CA THR A 299 -30.84 -20.22 18.92
C THR A 299 -31.10 -21.52 18.20
N SER A 300 -30.13 -22.41 18.08
CA SER A 300 -30.30 -23.76 17.49
C SER A 300 -31.25 -24.62 18.33
N GLN A 301 -31.13 -24.61 19.64
CA GLN A 301 -32.03 -25.32 20.55
C GLN A 301 -33.43 -24.73 20.46
N SER A 302 -33.56 -23.40 20.39
CA SER A 302 -34.86 -22.72 20.22
C SER A 302 -35.51 -23.11 18.90
N LEU A 303 -34.76 -23.15 17.80
CA LEU A 303 -35.25 -23.57 16.49
C LEU A 303 -35.76 -25.03 16.52
N GLN A 304 -34.98 -25.95 17.11
CA GLN A 304 -35.38 -27.35 17.25
C GLN A 304 -36.65 -27.51 18.08
N SER A 305 -36.76 -26.77 19.18
CA SER A 305 -37.97 -26.74 20.02
C SER A 305 -39.20 -26.18 19.27
N ALA A 306 -39.00 -25.06 18.53
CA ALA A 306 -40.07 -24.46 17.73
C ALA A 306 -40.54 -25.39 16.62
N LEU A 307 -39.62 -26.08 15.93
CA LEU A 307 -39.96 -27.05 14.88
C LEU A 307 -40.79 -28.22 15.43
N SER A 308 -40.35 -28.84 16.52
CA SER A 308 -41.04 -29.93 17.19
C SER A 308 -42.43 -29.51 17.69
N SER A 309 -42.53 -28.31 18.26
CA SER A 309 -43.81 -27.77 18.76
C SER A 309 -44.77 -27.40 17.63
N TYR A 310 -44.25 -26.91 16.50
CA TYR A 310 -45.07 -26.63 15.32
C TYR A 310 -45.62 -27.92 14.67
N GLN A 311 -44.80 -28.97 14.61
CA GLN A 311 -45.23 -30.28 14.08
C GLN A 311 -46.48 -30.83 14.79
N VAL A 312 -46.57 -30.62 16.11
CA VAL A 312 -47.71 -31.08 16.92
C VAL A 312 -48.77 -29.98 17.16
N GLY A 313 -48.66 -28.85 16.48
CA GLY A 313 -49.67 -27.78 16.52
C GLY A 313 -49.69 -26.93 17.78
N LYS A 314 -48.63 -26.96 18.61
CA LYS A 314 -48.55 -26.21 19.88
C LYS A 314 -48.14 -24.76 19.71
N VAL A 315 -47.47 -24.40 18.59
CA VAL A 315 -47.06 -23.04 18.30
C VAL A 315 -47.45 -22.62 16.89
N PRO A 316 -47.72 -21.34 16.62
CA PRO A 316 -48.05 -20.84 15.29
C PRO A 316 -46.79 -20.84 14.39
N PHE A 317 -46.99 -20.89 13.07
CA PHE A 317 -45.95 -20.88 12.06
C PHE A 317 -44.98 -19.70 12.21
N VAL A 318 -45.47 -18.51 12.58
CA VAL A 318 -44.64 -17.30 12.74
C VAL A 318 -43.57 -17.48 13.81
N SER A 319 -43.82 -18.29 14.85
CA SER A 319 -42.83 -18.60 15.88
C SER A 319 -41.72 -19.50 15.35
N LEU A 320 -42.05 -20.51 14.52
CA LEU A 320 -41.05 -21.34 13.84
C LEU A 320 -40.19 -20.50 12.87
N LEU A 321 -40.84 -19.68 12.06
CA LEU A 321 -40.15 -18.80 11.11
C LEU A 321 -39.23 -17.80 11.83
N GLY A 322 -39.70 -17.22 12.93
CA GLY A 322 -38.90 -16.35 13.78
C GLY A 322 -37.64 -17.03 14.35
N ALA A 323 -37.79 -18.25 14.89
CA ALA A 323 -36.66 -19.01 15.40
C ALA A 323 -35.66 -19.38 14.31
N LEU A 324 -36.14 -19.78 13.11
CA LEU A 324 -35.31 -20.04 11.95
C LEU A 324 -34.47 -18.81 11.55
N MET A 325 -35.15 -17.66 11.41
CA MET A 325 -34.46 -16.42 11.01
C MET A 325 -33.46 -15.92 12.05
N THR A 326 -33.76 -16.09 13.35
CA THR A 326 -32.85 -15.76 14.46
C THR A 326 -31.58 -16.62 14.39
N THR A 327 -31.74 -17.94 14.18
CA THR A 327 -30.59 -18.86 14.05
C THR A 327 -29.75 -18.51 12.81
N TYR A 328 -30.39 -18.28 11.67
CA TYR A 328 -29.73 -17.88 10.44
C TYR A 328 -28.90 -16.58 10.63
N GLN A 329 -29.49 -15.58 11.26
CA GLN A 329 -28.79 -14.32 11.55
C GLN A 329 -27.63 -14.51 12.52
N ALA A 330 -27.78 -15.35 13.56
CA ALA A 330 -26.72 -15.63 14.51
C ALA A 330 -25.52 -16.33 13.86
N GLU A 331 -25.74 -17.29 12.98
CA GLU A 331 -24.67 -17.96 12.23
C GLU A 331 -23.94 -17.00 11.29
N MET A 332 -24.67 -16.16 10.54
CA MET A 332 -24.05 -15.15 9.68
C MET A 332 -23.20 -14.16 10.48
N GLU A 333 -23.71 -13.72 11.62
CA GLU A 333 -23.02 -12.75 12.47
C GLU A 333 -21.76 -13.35 13.10
N TYR A 334 -21.78 -14.61 13.51
CA TYR A 334 -20.59 -15.33 13.95
C TYR A 334 -19.47 -15.29 12.89
N TYR A 335 -19.77 -15.62 11.64
CA TYR A 335 -18.77 -15.58 10.57
C TYR A 335 -18.31 -14.15 10.29
N ARG A 336 -19.18 -13.15 10.43
CA ARG A 336 -18.81 -11.75 10.27
C ARG A 336 -17.84 -11.31 11.36
N VAL A 337 -18.13 -11.57 12.63
CA VAL A 337 -17.30 -11.10 13.75
C VAL A 337 -15.97 -11.86 13.82
N SER A 338 -15.97 -13.18 13.57
CA SER A 338 -14.74 -13.97 13.54
C SER A 338 -13.81 -13.57 12.38
N THR A 339 -14.37 -13.25 11.22
CA THR A 339 -13.62 -12.71 10.09
C THR A 339 -13.07 -11.32 10.39
N GLU A 340 -13.86 -10.44 11.00
CA GLU A 340 -13.44 -9.09 11.38
C GLU A 340 -12.33 -9.10 12.43
N TYR A 341 -12.34 -10.06 13.35
CA TYR A 341 -11.25 -10.30 14.29
C TYR A 341 -9.93 -10.55 13.55
N MET A 342 -9.92 -11.50 12.60
CA MET A 342 -8.72 -11.82 11.84
C MET A 342 -8.24 -10.65 10.94
N ARG A 343 -9.18 -9.88 10.40
CA ARG A 343 -8.87 -8.65 9.64
C ARG A 343 -8.23 -7.59 10.53
N SER A 344 -8.71 -7.43 11.76
CA SER A 344 -8.12 -6.51 12.74
C SER A 344 -6.69 -6.90 13.09
N LEU A 345 -6.41 -8.20 13.24
CA LEU A 345 -5.03 -8.71 13.42
C LEU A 345 -4.15 -8.42 12.20
N ALA A 346 -4.66 -8.61 10.98
CA ALA A 346 -3.91 -8.28 9.77
C ALA A 346 -3.60 -6.78 9.65
N TRP A 347 -4.48 -5.91 10.13
CA TRP A 347 -4.24 -4.48 10.26
C TRP A 347 -3.13 -4.17 11.27
N LEU A 348 -3.20 -4.74 12.47
CA LEU A 348 -2.18 -4.57 13.51
C LEU A 348 -0.82 -5.06 13.02
N GLU A 349 -0.76 -6.21 12.35
CA GLU A 349 0.46 -6.75 11.76
C GLU A 349 1.11 -5.78 10.76
N ALA A 350 0.32 -5.15 9.89
CA ALA A 350 0.84 -4.19 8.91
C ALA A 350 1.30 -2.87 9.53
N GLU A 351 0.65 -2.41 10.61
CA GLU A 351 1.02 -1.16 11.28
C GLU A 351 2.20 -1.33 12.24
N THR A 352 2.44 -2.55 12.76
CA THR A 352 3.49 -2.85 13.74
C THR A 352 4.64 -3.68 13.19
N THR A 353 4.45 -4.32 12.03
CA THR A 353 5.35 -5.33 11.43
C THR A 353 5.57 -6.58 12.28
N LEU A 354 4.83 -6.75 13.37
CA LEU A 354 4.88 -7.95 14.19
C LEU A 354 4.11 -9.09 13.51
N PRO A 355 4.65 -10.32 13.46
CA PRO A 355 3.96 -11.47 12.89
C PRO A 355 2.87 -11.96 13.86
N LEU A 356 1.64 -11.46 13.70
CA LEU A 356 0.48 -11.84 14.53
C LEU A 356 -0.31 -12.99 13.91
N ILE A 357 -0.23 -13.16 12.58
CA ILE A 357 -0.93 -14.20 11.82
C ILE A 357 0.09 -14.93 10.95
N GLY A 358 0.52 -16.10 11.40
CA GLY A 358 1.47 -16.92 10.65
C GLY A 358 2.94 -16.45 10.76
N PRO A 359 3.83 -17.01 9.92
CA PRO A 359 5.26 -16.68 9.96
C PRO A 359 5.51 -15.22 9.52
N PRO A 360 6.63 -14.62 10.00
CA PRO A 360 7.00 -13.27 9.60
C PRO A 360 7.16 -13.19 8.07
N LEU A 361 6.77 -12.05 7.50
CA LEU A 361 7.04 -11.76 6.09
C LEU A 361 8.56 -11.73 5.89
N GLN A 362 9.04 -12.52 4.94
CA GLN A 362 10.46 -12.52 4.59
C GLN A 362 10.82 -11.16 3.98
N ASP A 363 11.93 -10.58 4.45
CA ASP A 363 12.51 -9.40 3.80
C ASP A 363 12.81 -9.76 2.34
N VAL A 364 12.21 -9.02 1.42
CA VAL A 364 12.58 -9.11 0.01
C VAL A 364 13.92 -8.43 -0.12
N ASP A 365 15.00 -9.21 -0.14
CA ASP A 365 16.32 -8.72 -0.50
C ASP A 365 16.23 -8.10 -1.90
N LEU A 366 16.28 -6.79 -1.96
CA LEU A 366 16.56 -6.07 -3.19
C LEU A 366 18.01 -6.40 -3.56
N GLN A 367 18.22 -7.55 -4.19
CA GLN A 367 19.50 -7.83 -4.82
C GLN A 367 19.72 -6.74 -5.88
N THR A 368 20.59 -5.79 -5.55
CA THR A 368 21.09 -4.71 -6.40
C THR A 368 21.90 -5.25 -7.61
N SER A 369 21.63 -6.47 -8.08
CA SER A 369 22.45 -7.17 -9.06
C SER A 369 22.31 -6.70 -10.50
N ASP A 370 21.37 -5.79 -10.84
CA ASP A 370 21.14 -5.43 -12.24
C ASP A 370 21.43 -3.95 -12.65
N PHE A 371 21.89 -3.12 -11.73
CA PHE A 371 22.24 -1.72 -12.06
C PHE A 371 23.74 -1.43 -12.23
N SER A 372 24.59 -2.48 -12.23
CA SER A 372 26.05 -2.36 -12.40
C SER A 372 26.55 -2.80 -13.78
N LYS A 373 25.72 -2.69 -14.82
CA LYS A 373 26.17 -2.86 -16.21
C LYS A 373 26.06 -1.58 -16.99
#